data_1b736423c8cc076c084450551b03095d
#
_entry.id   1b736423c8cc076c084450551b03095d
#
_cell.length_a   1.000
_cell.length_b   1.000
_cell.length_c   1.000
_cell.angle_alpha   90.00
_cell.angle_beta   90.00
_cell.angle_gamma   90.00
#
_symmetry.space_group_name_H-M   'P 1'
#
loop_
_entity.id
_entity.type
_entity.pdbx_description
1 polymer ?
#
loop_
_entity_poly.entity_id
_entity_poly.type
_entity_poly.pdbx_seq_one_letter_code
_entity_poly.pdbx_strand_id
1 'polypeptide(L)'
;MARKFLIDNLLARSDTWIGDNHSSCKEVVSTGDLILDEFLLGGWPISSLTELIIKKEGLGELSLIMQTVKKYTDRNHLCIWLNPPYEPYPPALANAEVALNNLLIINTSSVKEWLWVAEQSIRDNALLLLWNRNQNINYQMLRK
;
A
#
# COMPACT_ATOMS: atom_id res chain seq x y z
N MET A 1 20.01 34.85 12.05
CA MET A 1 18.59 34.92 12.42
C MET A 1 17.65 34.51 11.28
N ALA A 2 17.80 34.96 10.04
CA ALA A 2 16.89 34.66 8.93
C ALA A 2 16.73 33.14 8.59
N ARG A 3 17.78 32.35 8.69
CA ARG A 3 17.77 30.91 8.34
C ARG A 3 16.90 30.07 9.31
N LYS A 4 16.91 30.42 10.60
CA LYS A 4 16.09 29.72 11.61
C LYS A 4 14.61 30.01 11.40
N PHE A 5 14.27 31.27 11.14
CA PHE A 5 12.89 31.70 10.84
C PHE A 5 12.30 31.00 9.58
N LEU A 6 13.11 30.79 8.55
CA LEU A 6 12.68 30.09 7.34
C LEU A 6 12.40 28.61 7.63
N ILE A 7 13.23 27.95 8.43
CA ILE A 7 13.05 26.54 8.82
C ILE A 7 11.79 26.39 9.68
N ASP A 8 11.60 27.25 10.67
CA ASP A 8 10.44 27.22 11.56
C ASP A 8 9.13 27.42 10.77
N ASN A 9 9.12 28.30 9.76
CA ASN A 9 7.96 28.46 8.86
C ASN A 9 7.71 27.26 7.96
N LEU A 10 8.75 26.54 7.52
CA LEU A 10 8.60 25.31 6.76
C LEU A 10 8.05 24.19 7.64
N LEU A 11 8.52 24.07 8.88
CA LEU A 11 8.07 23.05 9.83
C LEU A 11 6.67 23.29 10.38
N ALA A 12 6.17 24.51 10.27
CA ALA A 12 4.77 24.82 10.60
C ALA A 12 3.76 24.29 9.57
N ARG A 13 4.23 23.80 8.41
CA ARG A 13 3.40 23.23 7.38
C ARG A 13 3.12 21.75 7.70
N SER A 14 1.89 21.30 7.44
CA SER A 14 1.48 19.90 7.66
C SER A 14 2.14 18.89 6.71
N ASP A 15 2.73 19.39 5.63
CA ASP A 15 3.40 18.59 4.59
C ASP A 15 4.93 18.55 4.75
N THR A 16 5.48 19.11 5.84
CA THR A 16 6.92 19.21 6.07
C THR A 16 7.29 18.66 7.45
N TRP A 17 8.32 17.83 7.53
CA TRP A 17 8.82 17.24 8.78
C TRP A 17 10.35 17.19 8.80
N ILE A 18 10.92 17.03 9.99
CA ILE A 18 12.35 16.74 10.17
C ILE A 18 12.54 15.22 10.16
N GLY A 19 13.52 14.73 9.42
CA GLY A 19 13.70 13.29 9.13
C GLY A 19 13.89 12.38 10.36
N ASP A 20 14.32 12.92 11.49
CA ASP A 20 14.48 12.20 12.77
C ASP A 20 13.24 12.33 13.70
N ASN A 21 12.22 13.09 13.31
CA ASN A 21 11.04 13.36 14.11
C ASN A 21 9.77 12.83 13.42
N HIS A 22 9.65 11.51 13.30
CA HIS A 22 8.48 10.81 12.78
C HIS A 22 7.35 10.70 13.81
N SER A 23 6.92 11.82 14.40
CA SER A 23 5.81 11.84 15.35
C SER A 23 4.50 12.41 14.74
N SER A 24 4.20 12.15 13.49
CA SER A 24 2.82 12.23 13.06
C SER A 24 2.17 10.89 13.36
N CYS A 25 1.24 10.83 14.30
CA CYS A 25 0.34 9.69 14.50
C CYS A 25 -0.45 9.48 13.21
N LYS A 26 0.17 8.79 12.24
CA LYS A 26 -0.59 8.29 11.09
C LYS A 26 -1.48 7.19 11.62
N GLU A 27 -2.73 7.17 11.19
CA GLU A 27 -3.56 6.00 11.40
C GLU A 27 -2.84 4.79 10.80
N VAL A 28 -2.82 3.69 11.54
CA VAL A 28 -2.16 2.46 11.14
C VAL A 28 -3.14 1.29 11.24
N VAL A 29 -2.92 0.28 10.42
CA VAL A 29 -3.61 -1.01 10.53
C VAL A 29 -2.59 -2.08 10.89
N SER A 30 -2.84 -2.80 11.98
CA SER A 30 -1.96 -3.90 12.41
C SER A 30 -1.74 -4.90 11.27
N THR A 31 -0.51 -5.31 11.08
CA THR A 31 -0.11 -6.34 10.12
C THR A 31 -0.62 -7.73 10.52
N GLY A 32 -0.90 -7.94 11.82
CA GLY A 32 -1.21 -9.23 12.44
C GLY A 32 0.03 -9.95 13.00
N ASP A 33 1.21 -9.40 12.78
CA ASP A 33 2.47 -9.86 13.38
C ASP A 33 2.97 -8.80 14.36
N LEU A 34 3.11 -9.17 15.64
CA LEU A 34 3.48 -8.24 16.70
C LEU A 34 4.88 -7.66 16.52
N ILE A 35 5.81 -8.45 15.99
CA ILE A 35 7.19 -8.01 15.77
C ILE A 35 7.22 -6.98 14.64
N LEU A 36 6.49 -7.26 13.55
CA LEU A 36 6.40 -6.33 12.42
C LEU A 36 5.65 -5.04 12.82
N ASP A 37 4.60 -5.15 13.61
CA ASP A 37 3.87 -3.99 14.12
C ASP A 37 4.77 -3.09 14.98
N GLU A 38 5.63 -3.68 15.83
CA GLU A 38 6.62 -2.91 16.61
C GLU A 38 7.59 -2.15 15.70
N PHE A 39 8.14 -2.80 14.67
CA PHE A 39 9.02 -2.16 13.69
C PHE A 39 8.33 -1.06 12.89
N LEU A 40 7.04 -1.21 12.59
CA LEU A 40 6.24 -0.26 11.81
C LEU A 40 5.51 0.77 12.68
N LEU A 41 5.83 0.85 13.98
CA LEU A 41 5.20 1.77 14.93
C LEU A 41 3.67 1.61 15.01
N GLY A 42 3.19 0.37 14.96
CA GLY A 42 1.80 -0.01 15.11
C GLY A 42 1.17 -0.73 13.93
N GLY A 43 1.87 -0.81 12.80
CA GLY A 43 1.40 -1.51 11.60
C GLY A 43 1.54 -0.72 10.29
N TRP A 44 0.81 -1.13 9.27
CA TRP A 44 0.82 -0.45 7.97
C TRP A 44 0.20 0.94 8.08
N PRO A 45 0.84 1.99 7.58
CA PRO A 45 0.26 3.33 7.58
C PRO A 45 -0.92 3.41 6.60
N ILE A 46 -2.05 3.94 7.07
CA ILE A 46 -3.25 4.17 6.26
C ILE A 46 -3.09 5.45 5.42
N SER A 47 -3.79 5.53 4.30
CA SER A 47 -3.76 6.67 3.36
C SER A 47 -2.35 7.04 2.90
N SER A 48 -1.52 6.03 2.69
CA SER A 48 -0.15 6.19 2.24
C SER A 48 0.27 5.05 1.32
N LEU A 49 1.37 5.26 0.61
CA LEU A 49 2.00 4.23 -0.21
C LEU A 49 3.07 3.52 0.63
N THR A 50 2.97 2.20 0.71
CA THR A 50 4.02 1.34 1.28
C THR A 50 4.63 0.50 0.17
N GLU A 51 5.94 0.57 0.00
CA GLU A 51 6.66 -0.24 -0.97
C GLU A 51 7.34 -1.42 -0.27
N LEU A 52 7.09 -2.63 -0.77
CA LEU A 52 7.76 -3.85 -0.34
C LEU A 52 8.78 -4.27 -1.39
N ILE A 53 10.06 -4.18 -1.05
CA ILE A 53 11.16 -4.58 -1.93
C ILE A 53 11.58 -6.00 -1.56
N ILE A 54 11.31 -6.96 -2.46
CA ILE A 54 11.64 -8.36 -2.28
C ILE A 54 12.77 -8.77 -3.23
N LYS A 55 13.72 -9.58 -2.72
CA LYS A 55 14.84 -10.07 -3.54
C LYS A 55 14.43 -11.20 -4.48
N LYS A 56 13.43 -11.97 -4.09
CA LYS A 56 12.92 -13.14 -4.82
C LYS A 56 11.45 -13.35 -4.49
N GLU A 57 10.65 -13.62 -5.49
CA GLU A 57 9.22 -13.94 -5.33
C GLU A 57 9.03 -15.25 -4.56
N GLY A 58 7.91 -15.38 -3.84
CA GLY A 58 7.53 -16.60 -3.14
C GLY A 58 8.26 -16.85 -1.81
N LEU A 59 8.77 -15.79 -1.17
CA LEU A 59 9.38 -15.84 0.16
C LEU A 59 8.40 -15.60 1.31
N GLY A 60 7.09 -15.56 1.01
CA GLY A 60 6.06 -15.29 2.02
C GLY A 60 5.59 -13.84 2.09
N GLU A 61 5.93 -13.03 1.10
CA GLU A 61 5.53 -11.62 1.00
C GLU A 61 4.02 -11.41 1.13
N LEU A 62 3.23 -12.31 0.56
CA LEU A 62 1.77 -12.28 0.69
C LEU A 62 1.31 -12.52 2.13
N SER A 63 2.01 -13.35 2.89
CA SER A 63 1.66 -13.62 4.29
C SER A 63 1.71 -12.37 5.15
N LEU A 64 2.61 -11.43 4.84
CA LEU A 64 2.75 -10.17 5.57
C LEU A 64 1.54 -9.24 5.42
N ILE A 65 0.83 -9.34 4.29
CA ILE A 65 -0.30 -8.45 3.97
C ILE A 65 -1.65 -9.16 4.06
N MET A 66 -1.66 -10.48 4.18
CA MET A 66 -2.90 -11.27 4.11
C MET A 66 -3.88 -10.93 5.23
N GLN A 67 -3.39 -10.68 6.44
CA GLN A 67 -4.21 -10.25 7.57
C GLN A 67 -4.87 -8.89 7.32
N THR A 68 -4.17 -8.01 6.63
CA THR A 68 -4.71 -6.71 6.23
C THR A 68 -5.78 -6.88 5.16
N VAL A 69 -5.53 -7.70 4.14
CA VAL A 69 -6.51 -8.01 3.09
C VAL A 69 -7.79 -8.59 3.72
N LYS A 70 -7.65 -9.55 4.63
CA LYS A 70 -8.78 -10.11 5.38
C LYS A 70 -9.56 -9.00 6.10
N LYS A 71 -8.90 -8.19 6.93
CA LYS A 71 -9.55 -7.12 7.71
C LYS A 71 -10.33 -6.12 6.83
N TYR A 72 -9.79 -5.78 5.66
CA TYR A 72 -10.45 -4.87 4.73
C TYR A 72 -11.65 -5.53 4.05
N THR A 73 -11.48 -6.73 3.54
CA THR A 73 -12.56 -7.45 2.84
C THR A 73 -13.69 -7.86 3.78
N ASP A 74 -13.43 -8.21 5.02
CA ASP A 74 -14.45 -8.50 6.06
C ASP A 74 -15.31 -7.28 6.40
N ARG A 75 -14.77 -6.08 6.23
CA ARG A 75 -15.49 -4.81 6.44
C ARG A 75 -16.24 -4.32 5.19
N ASN A 76 -16.38 -5.17 4.18
CA ASN A 76 -16.96 -4.84 2.88
C ASN A 76 -16.20 -3.73 2.13
N HIS A 77 -14.92 -3.54 2.39
CA HIS A 77 -14.07 -2.70 1.58
C HIS A 77 -13.49 -3.51 0.42
N LEU A 78 -13.45 -2.86 -0.75
CA LEU A 78 -12.88 -3.46 -1.94
C LEU A 78 -11.36 -3.58 -1.79
N CYS A 79 -10.83 -4.76 -2.08
CA CYS A 79 -9.41 -5.01 -2.25
C CYS A 79 -9.12 -5.32 -3.72
N ILE A 80 -8.16 -4.63 -4.31
CA ILE A 80 -7.80 -4.78 -5.72
C ILE A 80 -6.36 -5.26 -5.82
N TRP A 81 -6.15 -6.36 -6.55
CA TRP A 81 -4.83 -6.87 -6.90
C TRP A 81 -4.56 -6.57 -8.37
N LEU A 82 -3.60 -5.72 -8.63
CA LEU A 82 -3.27 -5.23 -9.96
C LEU A 82 -1.99 -5.86 -10.48
N ASN A 83 -2.10 -6.64 -11.55
CA ASN A 83 -1.04 -7.41 -12.19
C ASN A 83 -0.26 -8.32 -11.23
N PRO A 84 -0.91 -9.17 -10.42
CA PRO A 84 -0.19 -10.12 -9.58
C PRO A 84 0.73 -11.01 -10.44
N PRO A 85 1.88 -11.47 -9.90
CA PRO A 85 2.85 -12.27 -10.64
C PRO A 85 2.31 -13.63 -11.07
N TYR A 86 1.41 -14.17 -10.27
CA TYR A 86 0.75 -15.45 -10.50
C TYR A 86 -0.74 -15.28 -10.27
N GLU A 87 -1.54 -16.13 -10.89
CA GLU A 87 -2.97 -16.17 -10.64
C GLU A 87 -3.23 -16.62 -9.20
N PRO A 88 -3.94 -15.81 -8.40
CA PRO A 88 -4.24 -16.17 -7.01
C PRO A 88 -5.12 -17.42 -6.97
N TYR A 89 -4.81 -18.32 -6.05
CA TYR A 89 -5.56 -19.56 -5.85
C TYR A 89 -6.74 -19.31 -4.87
N PRO A 90 -8.01 -19.28 -5.36
CA PRO A 90 -9.15 -18.89 -4.54
C PRO A 90 -9.35 -19.73 -3.27
N PRO A 91 -9.13 -21.07 -3.29
CA PRO A 91 -9.25 -21.85 -2.06
C PRO A 91 -8.24 -21.47 -0.98
N ALA A 92 -7.02 -21.07 -1.35
CA ALA A 92 -6.02 -20.62 -0.37
C ALA A 92 -6.42 -19.27 0.25
N LEU A 93 -6.99 -18.38 -0.54
CA LEU A 93 -7.52 -17.09 -0.06
C LEU A 93 -8.72 -17.29 0.87
N ALA A 94 -9.63 -18.21 0.52
CA ALA A 94 -10.75 -18.58 1.37
C ALA A 94 -10.28 -19.20 2.70
N ASN A 95 -9.26 -20.07 2.68
CA ASN A 95 -8.64 -20.63 3.89
C ASN A 95 -7.96 -19.56 4.75
N ALA A 96 -7.46 -18.48 4.14
CA ALA A 96 -6.96 -17.30 4.84
C ALA A 96 -8.08 -16.35 5.29
N GLU A 97 -9.34 -16.80 5.17
CA GLU A 97 -10.54 -16.06 5.56
C GLU A 97 -10.70 -14.70 4.83
N VAL A 98 -10.24 -14.62 3.59
CA VAL A 98 -10.47 -13.43 2.74
C VAL A 98 -11.88 -13.50 2.17
N ALA A 99 -12.65 -12.43 2.32
CA ALA A 99 -13.98 -12.33 1.70
C ALA A 99 -13.85 -12.09 0.20
N LEU A 100 -13.90 -13.19 -0.59
CA LEU A 100 -13.64 -13.19 -2.04
C LEU A 100 -14.56 -12.28 -2.84
N ASN A 101 -15.78 -12.02 -2.34
CA ASN A 101 -16.73 -11.09 -2.97
C ASN A 101 -16.23 -9.64 -2.99
N ASN A 102 -15.27 -9.32 -2.13
CA ASN A 102 -14.68 -8.00 -2.00
C ASN A 102 -13.24 -7.95 -2.55
N LEU A 103 -12.81 -9.00 -3.26
CA LEU A 103 -11.49 -9.09 -3.89
C LEU A 103 -11.62 -9.05 -5.42
N LEU A 104 -10.93 -8.12 -6.05
CA LEU A 104 -10.89 -7.98 -7.50
C LEU A 104 -9.46 -8.16 -8.00
N ILE A 105 -9.28 -9.06 -8.96
CA ILE A 105 -8.00 -9.28 -9.64
C ILE A 105 -8.07 -8.63 -11.01
N ILE A 106 -7.14 -7.72 -11.30
CA ILE A 106 -7.10 -6.99 -12.58
C ILE A 106 -5.75 -7.22 -13.23
N ASN A 107 -5.76 -7.70 -14.45
CA ASN A 107 -4.58 -7.81 -15.31
C ASN A 107 -4.67 -6.81 -16.44
N THR A 108 -3.65 -5.97 -16.59
CA THR A 108 -3.57 -4.94 -17.64
C THR A 108 -2.44 -5.27 -18.61
N SER A 109 -2.62 -4.88 -19.87
CA SER A 109 -1.66 -5.12 -20.94
C SER A 109 -0.74 -3.93 -21.21
N SER A 110 -1.08 -2.75 -20.71
CA SER A 110 -0.33 -1.52 -20.95
C SER A 110 -0.10 -0.71 -19.67
N VAL A 111 0.97 0.07 -19.65
CA VAL A 111 1.27 1.02 -18.55
C VAL A 111 0.15 2.04 -18.36
N LYS A 112 -0.48 2.48 -19.46
CA LYS A 112 -1.59 3.43 -19.40
C LYS A 112 -2.80 2.88 -18.68
N GLU A 113 -3.19 1.64 -18.99
CA GLU A 113 -4.28 0.93 -18.29
C GLU A 113 -3.93 0.70 -16.83
N TRP A 114 -2.70 0.26 -16.53
CA TRP A 114 -2.22 0.03 -15.19
C TRP A 114 -2.32 1.29 -14.32
N LEU A 115 -1.84 2.43 -14.83
CA LEU A 115 -1.93 3.72 -14.13
C LEU A 115 -3.39 4.16 -13.94
N TRP A 116 -4.22 3.96 -14.95
CA TRP A 116 -5.64 4.31 -14.87
C TRP A 116 -6.38 3.49 -13.82
N VAL A 117 -6.15 2.16 -13.78
CA VAL A 117 -6.74 1.29 -12.77
C VAL A 117 -6.26 1.68 -11.37
N ALA A 118 -4.96 1.94 -11.20
CA ALA A 118 -4.40 2.38 -9.92
C ALA A 118 -5.06 3.68 -9.45
N GLU A 119 -5.22 4.67 -10.34
CA GLU A 119 -5.87 5.94 -10.03
C GLU A 119 -7.35 5.75 -9.61
N GLN A 120 -8.13 4.93 -10.35
CA GLN A 120 -9.52 4.65 -9.99
C GLN A 120 -9.61 3.94 -8.64
N SER A 121 -8.76 2.94 -8.40
CA SER A 121 -8.73 2.19 -7.13
C SER A 121 -8.50 3.10 -5.92
N ILE A 122 -7.59 4.07 -6.05
CA ILE A 122 -7.31 5.06 -4.99
C ILE A 122 -8.50 5.99 -4.77
N ARG A 123 -9.16 6.44 -5.84
CA ARG A 123 -10.36 7.28 -5.73
C ARG A 123 -11.52 6.60 -5.02
N ASP A 124 -11.64 5.28 -5.21
CA ASP A 124 -12.69 4.46 -4.60
C ASP A 124 -12.33 3.99 -3.17
N ASN A 125 -11.23 4.49 -2.58
CA ASN A 125 -10.72 4.08 -1.27
C ASN A 125 -10.50 2.56 -1.14
N ALA A 126 -10.18 1.89 -2.23
CA ALA A 126 -9.86 0.47 -2.20
C ALA A 126 -8.48 0.21 -1.57
N LEU A 127 -8.32 -0.94 -0.93
CA LEU A 127 -7.00 -1.46 -0.62
C LEU A 127 -6.38 -1.94 -1.93
N LEU A 128 -5.34 -1.25 -2.38
CA LEU A 128 -4.68 -1.57 -3.65
C LEU A 128 -3.34 -2.26 -3.40
N LEU A 129 -3.23 -3.50 -3.85
CA LEU A 129 -1.96 -4.21 -4.00
C LEU A 129 -1.57 -4.18 -5.47
N LEU A 130 -0.42 -3.62 -5.76
CA LEU A 130 0.03 -3.50 -7.14
C LEU A 130 1.45 -4.07 -7.31
N TRP A 131 1.63 -4.84 -8.37
CA TRP A 131 2.92 -5.38 -8.77
C TRP A 131 3.43 -4.60 -9.96
N ASN A 132 4.54 -3.89 -9.74
CA ASN A 132 5.21 -3.14 -10.81
C ASN A 132 6.18 -4.04 -11.56
N ARG A 133 5.72 -4.63 -12.65
CA ARG A 133 6.56 -5.39 -13.60
C ARG A 133 7.15 -4.51 -14.70
N ASN A 134 6.68 -3.28 -14.85
CA ASN A 134 7.09 -2.36 -15.89
C ASN A 134 8.21 -1.45 -15.38
N GLN A 135 9.45 -1.75 -15.74
CA GLN A 135 10.62 -0.91 -15.44
C GLN A 135 10.59 0.47 -16.10
N ASN A 136 9.58 0.75 -16.94
CA ASN A 136 9.46 1.97 -17.72
C ASN A 136 8.50 3.02 -17.16
N ILE A 137 8.07 2.89 -15.91
CA ILE A 137 7.27 3.91 -15.25
C ILE A 137 8.20 5.04 -14.83
N ASN A 138 8.04 6.21 -15.43
CA ASN A 138 8.77 7.39 -15.02
C ASN A 138 7.97 8.26 -14.05
N TYR A 139 8.68 9.10 -13.31
CA TYR A 139 8.07 9.96 -12.30
C TYR A 139 6.97 10.90 -12.85
N GLN A 140 7.08 11.32 -14.13
CA GLN A 140 6.08 12.19 -14.75
C GLN A 140 4.74 11.48 -14.97
N MET A 141 4.74 10.15 -15.14
CA MET A 141 3.53 9.34 -15.28
C MET A 141 2.77 9.18 -13.96
N LEU A 142 3.48 9.22 -12.83
CA LEU A 142 2.90 9.09 -11.49
C LEU A 142 2.36 10.40 -10.92
N ARG A 143 2.61 11.53 -11.60
CA ARG A 143 2.32 12.88 -11.11
C ARG A 143 0.95 13.43 -11.52
N LYS A 144 0.13 12.63 -12.19
CA LYS A 144 -1.23 13.01 -12.55
C LYS A 144 -2.18 12.69 -11.43
#